data_07e168f5fb16de7b57456ffc1172ec42
#
_entry.id   07e168f5fb16de7b57456ffc1172ec42
#
_cell.length_a   1.000
_cell.length_b   1.000
_cell.length_c   1.000
_cell.angle_alpha   90.00
_cell.angle_beta   90.00
_cell.angle_gamma   90.00
#
_symmetry.space_group_name_H-M   'P 1'
#
loop_
_entity.id
_entity.type
_entity.pdbx_description
1 polymer ?
#
loop_
_entity_poly.entity_id
_entity_poly.type
_entity_poly.pdbx_seq_one_letter_code
_entity_poly.pdbx_strand_id
1 'polypeptide(L)'
;MDSQIGPGEEPELAHTATEPRVAFLKTLARELAPLGQTAAELKAQLAACAAGLGVYAQFFVLPNMVQIIYEGFGEEHIAYVAVGRGTVDLESQALLESVAVSVGKGWISPQAGTRRIEALAAQRPRFPLWLRLAAGGLGPSAVALLLGGGPREAAAAMGIGLAVAVYHGLARRSGRLEGLLDLSSAAFAACLALLLGHFMQRFDASAVVLASIVQLLPGLRITQGVSELAAGDLVCGTGRLAGAAMTLLNLSIGVALTWTVFHRLHEFPVLGGTHGVTTAMLTLAVVGAALAFSVSENARRRDVGWVFVAVIVATMASRVGVWALGTTLGVGIASLAVGLAGNVYSRYLHHPKSTITVPGLTVLVPGALGFKGVFSLVSKGGPGGVKVVVTTLLLAVALVVGSTIAEAIVAPLTVSTRVIDPIPLPPRLPRLGRRGRSSGRPR
;
A
#
# COMPACT_ATOMS: atom_id res chain seq x y z
N MET A 1 -26.68 44.39 -33.73
CA MET A 1 -25.32 44.79 -33.29
C MET A 1 -24.56 43.46 -33.04
N ASP A 2 -24.17 42.85 -34.17
CA ASP A 2 -23.44 41.55 -34.15
C ASP A 2 -21.97 41.85 -33.85
N SER A 3 -21.51 41.41 -32.70
CA SER A 3 -20.10 41.43 -32.35
C SER A 3 -19.41 40.28 -33.10
N GLN A 4 -18.79 40.58 -34.24
CA GLN A 4 -17.88 39.67 -34.92
C GLN A 4 -16.66 39.42 -34.01
N ILE A 5 -16.61 38.22 -33.43
CA ILE A 5 -15.40 37.69 -32.81
C ILE A 5 -14.44 37.39 -33.98
N GLY A 6 -13.28 38.01 -34.03
CA GLY A 6 -12.29 37.83 -35.08
C GLY A 6 -11.70 36.44 -35.06
N PRO A 7 -11.29 35.88 -36.22
CA PRO A 7 -10.80 34.47 -36.36
C PRO A 7 -9.46 34.17 -35.67
N GLY A 8 -8.94 35.07 -34.83
CA GLY A 8 -7.69 34.89 -34.09
C GLY A 8 -7.86 34.72 -32.57
N GLU A 9 -9.05 34.98 -31.99
CA GLU A 9 -9.27 34.94 -30.54
C GLU A 9 -9.71 33.55 -30.00
N GLU A 10 -10.35 32.72 -30.85
CA GLU A 10 -10.78 31.37 -30.44
C GLU A 10 -9.64 30.44 -30.06
N PRO A 11 -8.48 30.38 -30.77
CA PRO A 11 -7.38 29.48 -30.38
C PRO A 11 -6.72 29.87 -29.05
N GLU A 12 -6.59 31.18 -28.75
CA GLU A 12 -5.92 31.66 -27.53
C GLU A 12 -6.79 31.45 -26.29
N LEU A 13 -8.10 31.63 -26.40
CA LEU A 13 -9.05 31.30 -25.32
C LEU A 13 -9.15 29.79 -25.05
N ALA A 14 -9.05 28.98 -26.08
CA ALA A 14 -9.02 27.54 -25.94
C ALA A 14 -7.71 27.05 -25.28
N HIS A 15 -6.57 27.69 -25.59
CA HIS A 15 -5.27 27.42 -24.97
C HIS A 15 -5.31 27.70 -23.47
N THR A 16 -5.82 28.84 -23.06
CA THR A 16 -5.95 29.23 -21.65
C THR A 16 -6.94 28.37 -20.88
N ALA A 17 -7.91 27.72 -21.53
CA ALA A 17 -8.89 26.84 -20.89
C ALA A 17 -8.44 25.37 -20.76
N THR A 18 -7.63 24.85 -21.69
CA THR A 18 -7.16 23.46 -21.68
C THR A 18 -5.98 23.26 -20.73
N GLU A 19 -5.07 24.23 -20.65
CA GLU A 19 -3.86 24.16 -19.81
C GLU A 19 -4.15 23.91 -18.31
N PRO A 20 -5.12 24.57 -17.65
CA PRO A 20 -5.45 24.29 -16.27
C PRO A 20 -6.07 22.91 -16.02
N ARG A 21 -6.83 22.36 -17.00
CA ARG A 21 -7.45 21.03 -16.91
C ARG A 21 -6.37 19.94 -16.98
N VAL A 22 -5.44 20.09 -17.92
CA VAL A 22 -4.31 19.17 -18.07
C VAL A 22 -3.33 19.28 -16.87
N ALA A 23 -3.06 20.49 -16.37
CA ALA A 23 -2.27 20.71 -15.18
C ALA A 23 -2.86 19.99 -13.96
N PHE A 24 -4.19 20.06 -13.80
CA PHE A 24 -4.89 19.32 -12.75
C PHE A 24 -4.71 17.81 -12.91
N LEU A 25 -4.90 17.25 -14.11
CA LEU A 25 -4.73 15.81 -14.38
C LEU A 25 -3.30 15.35 -14.10
N LYS A 26 -2.28 16.14 -14.46
CA LYS A 26 -0.87 15.88 -14.15
C LYS A 26 -0.63 15.83 -12.63
N THR A 27 -1.17 16.81 -11.90
CA THR A 27 -1.02 16.87 -10.44
C THR A 27 -1.76 15.71 -9.78
N LEU A 28 -2.98 15.40 -10.22
CA LEU A 28 -3.75 14.25 -9.73
C LEU A 28 -3.03 12.93 -9.98
N ALA A 29 -2.48 12.71 -11.18
CA ALA A 29 -1.73 11.51 -11.52
C ALA A 29 -0.47 11.36 -10.64
N ARG A 30 0.27 12.47 -10.40
CA ARG A 30 1.47 12.49 -9.57
C ARG A 30 1.19 12.05 -8.14
N GLU A 31 0.10 12.53 -7.56
CA GLU A 31 -0.22 12.27 -6.15
C GLU A 31 -1.00 10.97 -5.93
N LEU A 32 -1.79 10.48 -6.90
CA LEU A 32 -2.51 9.21 -6.79
C LEU A 32 -1.64 7.99 -7.08
N ALA A 33 -0.78 8.06 -8.09
CA ALA A 33 -0.01 6.90 -8.55
C ALA A 33 0.83 6.22 -7.44
N PRO A 34 1.47 6.94 -6.49
CA PRO A 34 2.26 6.33 -5.44
C PRO A 34 1.43 5.69 -4.30
N LEU A 35 0.09 5.86 -4.26
CA LEU A 35 -0.74 5.43 -3.11
C LEU A 35 -1.14 3.95 -3.11
N GLY A 36 -0.54 3.13 -3.97
CA GLY A 36 -0.73 1.68 -3.92
C GLY A 36 -1.97 1.17 -4.66
N GLN A 37 -2.46 1.90 -5.64
CA GLN A 37 -3.50 1.43 -6.58
C GLN A 37 -2.90 0.56 -7.69
N THR A 38 -3.74 -0.27 -8.32
CA THR A 38 -3.36 -0.95 -9.56
C THR A 38 -3.34 0.03 -10.74
N ALA A 39 -2.57 -0.29 -11.78
CA ALA A 39 -2.53 0.53 -12.99
C ALA A 39 -3.92 0.70 -13.62
N ALA A 40 -4.74 -0.35 -13.60
CA ALA A 40 -6.11 -0.32 -14.13
C ALA A 40 -7.01 0.63 -13.33
N GLU A 41 -6.95 0.61 -11.98
CA GLU A 41 -7.72 1.50 -11.12
C GLU A 41 -7.32 2.97 -11.34
N LEU A 42 -6.01 3.26 -11.36
CA LEU A 42 -5.50 4.61 -11.60
C LEU A 42 -5.91 5.13 -12.99
N LYS A 43 -5.76 4.30 -14.04
CA LYS A 43 -6.18 4.63 -15.40
C LYS A 43 -7.67 4.96 -15.48
N ALA A 44 -8.51 4.13 -14.86
CA ALA A 44 -9.96 4.35 -14.84
C ALA A 44 -10.34 5.65 -14.11
N GLN A 45 -9.69 5.97 -13.00
CA GLN A 45 -9.94 7.19 -12.24
C GLN A 45 -9.53 8.45 -13.02
N LEU A 46 -8.34 8.44 -13.64
CA LEU A 46 -7.86 9.55 -14.46
C LEU A 46 -8.72 9.76 -15.69
N ALA A 47 -9.12 8.67 -16.37
CA ALA A 47 -10.00 8.73 -17.54
C ALA A 47 -11.39 9.28 -17.19
N ALA A 48 -11.98 8.84 -16.08
CA ALA A 48 -13.27 9.36 -15.61
C ALA A 48 -13.21 10.85 -15.28
N CYS A 49 -12.10 11.29 -14.67
CA CYS A 49 -11.87 12.71 -14.37
C CYS A 49 -11.67 13.55 -15.66
N ALA A 50 -10.88 13.05 -16.62
CA ALA A 50 -10.65 13.72 -17.91
C ALA A 50 -11.95 13.86 -18.70
N ALA A 51 -12.78 12.81 -18.74
CA ALA A 51 -14.11 12.86 -19.36
C ALA A 51 -15.02 13.90 -18.72
N GLY A 52 -15.03 14.01 -17.38
CA GLY A 52 -15.78 15.04 -16.66
C GLY A 52 -15.29 16.46 -16.93
N LEU A 53 -14.00 16.64 -17.24
CA LEU A 53 -13.40 17.91 -17.63
C LEU A 53 -13.59 18.24 -19.11
N GLY A 54 -14.14 17.32 -19.92
CA GLY A 54 -14.24 17.48 -21.37
C GLY A 54 -12.87 17.47 -22.06
N VAL A 55 -11.89 16.75 -21.50
CA VAL A 55 -10.55 16.56 -22.07
C VAL A 55 -10.47 15.15 -22.65
N TYR A 56 -10.23 15.05 -23.95
CA TYR A 56 -9.92 13.76 -24.57
C TYR A 56 -8.48 13.39 -24.23
N ALA A 57 -8.30 12.40 -23.36
CA ALA A 57 -6.99 11.97 -22.91
C ALA A 57 -6.88 10.45 -22.76
N GLN A 58 -5.73 9.91 -23.12
CA GLN A 58 -5.34 8.52 -22.91
C GLN A 58 -4.24 8.46 -21.87
N PHE A 59 -4.31 7.47 -20.99
CA PHE A 59 -3.38 7.30 -19.88
C PHE A 59 -2.64 5.97 -20.01
N PHE A 60 -1.31 6.04 -20.01
CA PHE A 60 -0.44 4.87 -19.93
C PHE A 60 0.28 4.92 -18.58
N VAL A 61 -0.05 3.98 -17.73
CA VAL A 61 0.54 3.85 -16.40
C VAL A 61 1.72 2.91 -16.49
N LEU A 62 2.88 3.36 -16.03
CA LEU A 62 4.11 2.60 -15.95
C LEU A 62 4.59 2.58 -14.48
N PRO A 63 5.48 1.66 -14.07
CA PRO A 63 5.85 1.50 -12.66
C PRO A 63 6.42 2.76 -11.98
N ASN A 64 7.04 3.64 -12.74
CA ASN A 64 7.71 4.85 -12.25
C ASN A 64 7.29 6.14 -12.95
N MET A 65 6.30 6.07 -13.86
CA MET A 65 5.79 7.24 -14.57
C MET A 65 4.37 7.02 -15.07
N VAL A 66 3.62 8.09 -15.25
CA VAL A 66 2.36 8.12 -15.98
C VAL A 66 2.53 8.98 -17.21
N GLN A 67 2.24 8.40 -18.38
CA GLN A 67 2.18 9.13 -19.64
C GLN A 67 0.74 9.52 -19.92
N ILE A 68 0.51 10.78 -20.24
CA ILE A 68 -0.79 11.35 -20.58
C ILE A 68 -0.71 11.85 -22.02
N ILE A 69 -1.48 11.24 -22.91
CA ILE A 69 -1.65 11.69 -24.29
C ILE A 69 -2.99 12.42 -24.32
N TYR A 70 -3.01 13.67 -24.74
CA TYR A 70 -4.22 14.46 -24.79
C TYR A 70 -4.29 15.27 -26.08
N GLU A 71 -5.49 15.47 -26.55
CA GLU A 71 -5.75 16.32 -27.72
C GLU A 71 -5.90 17.78 -27.29
N GLY A 72 -5.13 18.63 -27.93
CA GLY A 72 -5.20 20.09 -27.75
C GLY A 72 -4.92 20.79 -29.06
N PHE A 73 -5.82 21.71 -29.50
CA PHE A 73 -5.68 22.51 -30.74
C PHE A 73 -5.61 21.68 -32.03
N GLY A 74 -6.22 20.50 -32.04
CA GLY A 74 -6.14 19.60 -33.22
C GLY A 74 -4.80 18.84 -33.34
N GLU A 75 -3.94 18.95 -32.32
CA GLU A 75 -2.69 18.21 -32.23
C GLU A 75 -2.66 17.31 -30.99
N GLU A 76 -1.97 16.18 -31.10
CA GLU A 76 -1.70 15.32 -29.94
C GLU A 76 -0.51 15.82 -29.15
N HIS A 77 -0.72 16.03 -27.86
CA HIS A 77 0.31 16.40 -26.91
C HIS A 77 0.60 15.27 -25.96
N ILE A 78 1.88 15.10 -25.61
CA ILE A 78 2.32 14.07 -24.66
C ILE A 78 2.89 14.75 -23.41
N ALA A 79 2.40 14.32 -22.24
CA ALA A 79 2.94 14.74 -20.95
C ALA A 79 3.42 13.53 -20.15
N TYR A 80 4.55 13.67 -19.49
CA TYR A 80 5.15 12.69 -18.61
C TYR A 80 5.07 13.15 -17.16
N VAL A 81 4.60 12.28 -16.28
CA VAL A 81 4.53 12.51 -14.84
C VAL A 81 5.38 11.45 -14.16
N ALA A 82 6.51 11.86 -13.58
CA ALA A 82 7.34 10.95 -12.80
C ALA A 82 6.59 10.55 -11.51
N VAL A 83 6.60 9.27 -11.19
CA VAL A 83 5.98 8.70 -9.99
C VAL A 83 7.07 8.26 -9.03
N GLY A 84 7.06 8.83 -7.83
CA GLY A 84 7.97 8.45 -6.76
C GLY A 84 7.63 7.10 -6.12
N ARG A 85 8.54 6.59 -5.28
CA ARG A 85 8.22 5.45 -4.41
C ARG A 85 7.14 5.85 -3.43
N GLY A 86 6.01 5.17 -3.44
CA GLY A 86 4.88 5.42 -2.57
C GLY A 86 4.67 4.36 -1.51
N THR A 87 3.84 4.70 -0.56
CA THR A 87 3.29 3.80 0.46
C THR A 87 1.78 3.89 0.41
N VAL A 88 1.10 2.82 0.77
CA VAL A 88 -0.36 2.85 0.89
C VAL A 88 -0.77 3.93 1.90
N ASP A 89 -1.68 4.80 1.49
CA ASP A 89 -2.28 5.83 2.34
C ASP A 89 -3.77 5.97 1.99
N LEU A 90 -4.60 5.31 2.79
CA LEU A 90 -6.04 5.22 2.55
C LEU A 90 -6.75 6.58 2.71
N GLU A 91 -6.25 7.46 3.59
CA GLU A 91 -6.83 8.79 3.76
C GLU A 91 -6.54 9.67 2.55
N SER A 92 -5.26 9.75 2.16
CA SER A 92 -4.84 10.54 1.01
C SER A 92 -5.53 10.07 -0.27
N GLN A 93 -5.62 8.74 -0.49
CA GLN A 93 -6.33 8.17 -1.62
C GLN A 93 -7.78 8.64 -1.66
N ALA A 94 -8.52 8.48 -0.56
CA ALA A 94 -9.93 8.85 -0.53
C ALA A 94 -10.18 10.37 -0.66
N LEU A 95 -9.26 11.21 -0.15
CA LEU A 95 -9.34 12.66 -0.30
C LEU A 95 -9.07 13.08 -1.75
N LEU A 96 -8.04 12.54 -2.39
CA LEU A 96 -7.71 12.82 -3.79
C LEU A 96 -8.82 12.36 -4.73
N GLU A 97 -9.39 11.16 -4.50
CA GLU A 97 -10.56 10.68 -5.25
C GLU A 97 -11.75 11.65 -5.11
N SER A 98 -12.00 12.18 -3.90
CA SER A 98 -13.08 13.15 -3.68
C SER A 98 -12.87 14.47 -4.42
N VAL A 99 -11.61 14.93 -4.49
CA VAL A 99 -11.24 16.13 -5.28
C VAL A 99 -11.42 15.86 -6.77
N ALA A 100 -10.97 14.69 -7.26
CA ALA A 100 -11.12 14.29 -8.66
C ALA A 100 -12.60 14.26 -9.10
N VAL A 101 -13.48 13.68 -8.27
CA VAL A 101 -14.93 13.67 -8.53
C VAL A 101 -15.52 15.08 -8.51
N SER A 102 -15.12 15.92 -7.54
CA SER A 102 -15.65 17.28 -7.42
C SER A 102 -15.26 18.16 -8.61
N VAL A 103 -14.04 18.00 -9.13
CA VAL A 103 -13.57 18.69 -10.35
C VAL A 103 -14.25 18.11 -11.58
N GLY A 104 -14.32 16.77 -11.72
CA GLY A 104 -14.96 16.11 -12.85
C GLY A 104 -16.46 16.43 -12.99
N LYS A 105 -17.15 16.69 -11.87
CA LYS A 105 -18.56 17.15 -11.86
C LYS A 105 -18.73 18.67 -12.01
N GLY A 106 -17.64 19.42 -12.13
CA GLY A 106 -17.67 20.87 -12.26
C GLY A 106 -18.03 21.63 -10.97
N TRP A 107 -18.06 20.96 -9.79
CA TRP A 107 -18.37 21.61 -8.51
C TRP A 107 -17.24 22.55 -8.04
N ILE A 108 -16.01 22.28 -8.44
CA ILE A 108 -14.84 23.13 -8.22
C ILE A 108 -14.05 23.26 -9.52
N SER A 109 -13.40 24.39 -9.70
CA SER A 109 -12.56 24.61 -10.89
C SER A 109 -11.29 23.77 -10.84
N PRO A 110 -10.68 23.40 -11.98
CA PRO A 110 -9.42 22.66 -12.05
C PRO A 110 -8.29 23.30 -11.24
N GLN A 111 -8.18 24.65 -11.29
CA GLN A 111 -7.18 25.39 -10.53
C GLN A 111 -7.40 25.28 -9.01
N ALA A 112 -8.66 25.33 -8.56
CA ALA A 112 -9.00 25.11 -7.16
C ALA A 112 -8.73 23.66 -6.72
N GLY A 113 -8.97 22.69 -7.62
CA GLY A 113 -8.64 21.29 -7.44
C GLY A 113 -7.13 21.08 -7.27
N THR A 114 -6.31 21.64 -8.16
CA THR A 114 -4.84 21.58 -8.07
C THR A 114 -4.33 22.13 -6.74
N ARG A 115 -4.75 23.33 -6.35
CA ARG A 115 -4.36 23.92 -5.06
C ARG A 115 -4.76 23.05 -3.87
N ARG A 116 -5.88 22.35 -3.98
CA ARG A 116 -6.38 21.46 -2.94
C ARG A 116 -5.54 20.20 -2.83
N ILE A 117 -5.14 19.59 -3.95
CA ILE A 117 -4.23 18.46 -4.00
C ILE A 117 -2.88 18.84 -3.41
N GLU A 118 -2.30 19.97 -3.81
CA GLU A 118 -1.03 20.48 -3.27
C GLU A 118 -1.10 20.75 -1.76
N ALA A 119 -2.21 21.28 -1.28
CA ALA A 119 -2.44 21.50 0.14
C ALA A 119 -2.55 20.17 0.91
N LEU A 120 -3.14 19.13 0.31
CA LEU A 120 -3.20 17.78 0.90
C LEU A 120 -1.80 17.13 0.95
N ALA A 121 -1.02 17.23 -0.13
CA ALA A 121 0.33 16.69 -0.21
C ALA A 121 1.29 17.36 0.81
N ALA A 122 1.07 18.64 1.13
CA ALA A 122 1.85 19.38 2.13
C ALA A 122 1.45 19.09 3.59
N GLN A 123 0.39 18.32 3.83
CA GLN A 123 -0.07 18.02 5.19
C GLN A 123 0.88 17.05 5.88
N ARG A 124 0.99 17.22 7.21
CA ARG A 124 1.73 16.27 8.05
C ARG A 124 0.98 14.94 8.14
N PRO A 125 1.70 13.82 8.31
CA PRO A 125 1.06 12.53 8.56
C PRO A 125 0.04 12.64 9.70
N ARG A 126 -1.13 12.01 9.52
CA ARG A 126 -2.24 12.09 10.47
C ARG A 126 -1.89 11.60 11.86
N PHE A 127 -1.17 10.48 11.92
CA PHE A 127 -0.80 9.87 13.19
C PHE A 127 0.55 10.41 13.68
N PRO A 128 0.66 10.75 14.97
CA PRO A 128 1.91 11.19 15.56
C PRO A 128 2.96 10.08 15.48
N LEU A 129 4.23 10.47 15.53
CA LEU A 129 5.36 9.54 15.35
C LEU A 129 5.31 8.37 16.34
N TRP A 130 4.98 8.63 17.62
CA TRP A 130 4.92 7.58 18.64
C TRP A 130 3.88 6.50 18.32
N LEU A 131 2.73 6.88 17.73
CA LEU A 131 1.69 5.93 17.36
C LEU A 131 2.10 5.10 16.13
N ARG A 132 2.78 5.72 15.17
CA ARG A 132 3.35 5.01 14.01
C ARG A 132 4.44 4.02 14.43
N LEU A 133 5.28 4.39 15.39
CA LEU A 133 6.27 3.49 15.97
C LEU A 133 5.60 2.35 16.77
N ALA A 134 4.56 2.64 17.54
CA ALA A 134 3.80 1.62 18.27
C ALA A 134 3.16 0.61 17.29
N ALA A 135 2.60 1.07 16.16
CA ALA A 135 2.11 0.20 15.10
C ALA A 135 3.22 -0.67 14.48
N GLY A 136 4.44 -0.11 14.38
CA GLY A 136 5.66 -0.83 13.98
C GLY A 136 6.00 -2.02 14.89
N GLY A 137 5.58 -2.01 16.14
CA GLY A 137 5.72 -3.14 17.07
C GLY A 137 4.47 -4.04 17.11
N LEU A 138 3.27 -3.45 17.11
CA LEU A 138 2.00 -4.20 17.23
C LEU A 138 1.77 -5.17 16.06
N GLY A 139 2.09 -4.76 14.83
CA GLY A 139 1.96 -5.61 13.64
C GLY A 139 2.80 -6.90 13.76
N PRO A 140 4.11 -6.79 13.99
CA PRO A 140 4.97 -7.94 14.29
C PRO A 140 4.47 -8.82 15.43
N SER A 141 4.04 -8.23 16.54
CA SER A 141 3.48 -8.98 17.68
C SER A 141 2.27 -9.82 17.28
N ALA A 142 1.33 -9.20 16.53
CA ALA A 142 0.14 -9.88 16.02
C ALA A 142 0.51 -11.06 15.10
N VAL A 143 1.48 -10.85 14.19
CA VAL A 143 1.94 -11.89 13.27
C VAL A 143 2.66 -13.02 14.01
N ALA A 144 3.46 -12.72 15.04
CA ALA A 144 4.09 -13.74 15.86
C ALA A 144 3.04 -14.68 16.49
N LEU A 145 1.94 -14.14 17.01
CA LEU A 145 0.81 -14.94 17.53
C LEU A 145 0.12 -15.77 16.44
N LEU A 146 -0.09 -15.19 15.24
CA LEU A 146 -0.70 -15.91 14.10
C LEU A 146 0.19 -17.06 13.59
N LEU A 147 1.50 -16.94 13.74
CA LEU A 147 2.47 -17.98 13.38
C LEU A 147 2.58 -19.10 14.44
N GLY A 148 1.82 -19.01 15.53
CA GLY A 148 1.83 -19.99 16.61
C GLY A 148 2.87 -19.72 17.69
N GLY A 149 3.46 -18.52 17.71
CA GLY A 149 4.32 -18.06 18.80
C GLY A 149 3.53 -17.80 20.07
N GLY A 150 4.20 -17.98 21.23
CA GLY A 150 3.64 -17.67 22.53
C GLY A 150 3.74 -16.17 22.90
N PRO A 151 3.35 -15.81 24.12
CA PRO A 151 3.44 -14.42 24.60
C PRO A 151 4.87 -13.85 24.61
N ARG A 152 5.87 -14.73 24.79
CA ARG A 152 7.31 -14.33 24.77
C ARG A 152 7.75 -13.93 23.36
N GLU A 153 7.39 -14.73 22.36
CA GLU A 153 7.65 -14.44 20.95
C GLU A 153 6.92 -13.19 20.49
N ALA A 154 5.67 -13.00 20.93
CA ALA A 154 4.89 -11.81 20.63
C ALA A 154 5.52 -10.54 21.23
N ALA A 155 5.97 -10.60 22.49
CA ALA A 155 6.64 -9.47 23.15
C ALA A 155 8.00 -9.16 22.50
N ALA A 156 8.78 -10.18 22.15
CA ALA A 156 10.04 -10.04 21.44
C ALA A 156 9.83 -9.43 20.04
N ALA A 157 8.87 -9.94 19.27
CA ALA A 157 8.52 -9.41 17.96
C ALA A 157 8.03 -7.95 18.03
N MET A 158 7.31 -7.59 19.11
CA MET A 158 6.92 -6.20 19.36
C MET A 158 8.13 -5.29 19.55
N GLY A 159 9.06 -5.67 20.42
CA GLY A 159 10.26 -4.87 20.72
C GLY A 159 11.18 -4.76 19.50
N ILE A 160 11.42 -5.86 18.80
CA ILE A 160 12.27 -5.89 17.60
C ILE A 160 11.59 -5.10 16.46
N GLY A 161 10.28 -5.28 16.23
CA GLY A 161 9.54 -4.54 15.23
C GLY A 161 9.58 -3.02 15.46
N LEU A 162 9.44 -2.60 16.72
CA LEU A 162 9.62 -1.20 17.10
C LEU A 162 11.05 -0.72 16.80
N ALA A 163 12.08 -1.48 17.16
CA ALA A 163 13.47 -1.15 16.88
C ALA A 163 13.75 -1.05 15.37
N VAL A 164 13.21 -1.99 14.58
CA VAL A 164 13.28 -1.97 13.10
C VAL A 164 12.58 -0.73 12.54
N ALA A 165 11.41 -0.35 13.05
CA ALA A 165 10.69 0.84 12.60
C ALA A 165 11.50 2.13 12.87
N VAL A 166 12.15 2.22 14.04
CA VAL A 166 13.05 3.34 14.38
C VAL A 166 14.26 3.33 13.45
N TYR A 167 14.94 2.18 13.31
CA TYR A 167 16.10 2.03 12.42
C TYR A 167 15.76 2.44 10.98
N HIS A 168 14.67 1.91 10.44
CA HIS A 168 14.21 2.23 9.09
C HIS A 168 13.93 3.73 8.91
N GLY A 169 13.30 4.38 9.91
CA GLY A 169 13.06 5.81 9.90
C GLY A 169 14.34 6.66 9.93
N LEU A 170 15.36 6.24 10.68
CA LEU A 170 16.65 6.91 10.75
C LEU A 170 17.49 6.69 9.48
N ALA A 171 17.55 5.46 8.99
CA ALA A 171 18.32 5.09 7.81
C ALA A 171 17.83 5.79 6.54
N ARG A 172 16.52 5.97 6.39
CA ARG A 172 15.92 6.77 5.30
C ARG A 172 16.41 8.22 5.26
N ARG A 173 16.74 8.81 6.41
CA ARG A 173 17.23 10.19 6.47
C ARG A 173 18.66 10.35 5.95
N SER A 174 19.45 9.29 5.96
CA SER A 174 20.86 9.35 5.57
C SER A 174 21.09 9.31 4.05
N GLY A 175 20.09 8.91 3.25
CA GLY A 175 20.18 8.75 1.79
C GLY A 175 21.23 7.71 1.31
N ARG A 176 22.33 7.53 2.05
CA ARG A 176 23.42 6.60 1.70
C ARG A 176 23.03 5.13 1.85
N LEU A 177 22.09 4.82 2.74
CA LEU A 177 21.63 3.46 3.03
C LEU A 177 20.38 3.09 2.24
N GLU A 178 19.86 3.96 1.39
CA GLU A 178 18.58 3.73 0.72
C GLU A 178 18.58 2.43 -0.11
N GLY A 179 19.67 2.14 -0.82
CA GLY A 179 19.81 0.90 -1.60
C GLY A 179 19.99 -0.37 -0.76
N LEU A 180 20.42 -0.24 0.50
CA LEU A 180 20.67 -1.35 1.42
C LEU A 180 19.63 -1.45 2.54
N LEU A 181 18.58 -0.64 2.48
CA LEU A 181 17.64 -0.47 3.58
C LEU A 181 16.92 -1.76 3.96
N ASP A 182 16.44 -2.52 2.97
CA ASP A 182 15.75 -3.79 3.17
C ASP A 182 16.71 -4.82 3.77
N LEU A 183 17.91 -4.98 3.19
CA LEU A 183 18.95 -5.91 3.64
C LEU A 183 19.36 -5.61 5.08
N SER A 184 19.72 -4.37 5.36
CA SER A 184 20.21 -3.96 6.69
C SER A 184 19.12 -4.02 7.76
N SER A 185 17.86 -3.68 7.43
CA SER A 185 16.74 -3.83 8.35
C SER A 185 16.47 -5.29 8.72
N ALA A 186 16.55 -6.19 7.74
CA ALA A 186 16.39 -7.63 7.98
C ALA A 186 17.55 -8.23 8.77
N ALA A 187 18.78 -7.83 8.46
CA ALA A 187 19.97 -8.22 9.24
C ALA A 187 19.86 -7.75 10.70
N PHE A 188 19.43 -6.51 10.92
CA PHE A 188 19.22 -5.94 12.25
C PHE A 188 18.14 -6.70 13.04
N ALA A 189 16.99 -6.99 12.41
CA ALA A 189 15.93 -7.79 13.01
C ALA A 189 16.41 -9.19 13.40
N ALA A 190 17.13 -9.86 12.49
CA ALA A 190 17.68 -11.20 12.74
C ALA A 190 18.73 -11.19 13.86
N CYS A 191 19.60 -10.19 13.90
CA CYS A 191 20.59 -10.01 14.96
C CYS A 191 19.92 -9.92 16.35
N LEU A 192 18.93 -9.05 16.49
CA LEU A 192 18.20 -8.90 17.75
C LEU A 192 17.44 -10.17 18.16
N ALA A 193 16.78 -10.84 17.21
CA ALA A 193 16.04 -12.07 17.50
C ALA A 193 16.96 -13.23 17.91
N LEU A 194 18.12 -13.38 17.26
CA LEU A 194 19.10 -14.40 17.61
C LEU A 194 19.77 -14.10 18.95
N LEU A 195 20.08 -12.85 19.23
CA LEU A 195 20.59 -12.44 20.57
C LEU A 195 19.58 -12.78 21.67
N LEU A 196 18.30 -12.44 21.48
CA LEU A 196 17.27 -12.82 22.47
C LEU A 196 17.13 -14.34 22.57
N GLY A 197 17.18 -15.06 21.46
CA GLY A 197 17.13 -16.53 21.46
C GLY A 197 18.28 -17.19 22.19
N HIS A 198 19.45 -16.54 22.24
CA HIS A 198 20.59 -17.04 23.03
C HIS A 198 20.33 -17.00 24.55
N PHE A 199 19.61 -15.98 25.02
CA PHE A 199 19.32 -15.81 26.45
C PHE A 199 18.01 -16.47 26.89
N MET A 200 17.11 -16.81 25.95
CA MET A 200 15.78 -17.33 26.24
C MET A 200 15.66 -18.82 25.86
N GLN A 201 15.43 -19.70 26.83
CA GLN A 201 15.11 -21.11 26.57
C GLN A 201 13.73 -21.26 25.90
N ARG A 202 13.62 -22.22 24.98
CA ARG A 202 12.39 -22.52 24.22
C ARG A 202 11.82 -21.27 23.49
N PHE A 203 12.67 -20.60 22.74
CA PHE A 203 12.36 -19.40 21.97
C PHE A 203 12.46 -19.71 20.47
N ASP A 204 11.38 -19.43 19.72
CA ASP A 204 11.40 -19.56 18.25
C ASP A 204 11.93 -18.29 17.59
N ALA A 205 13.25 -18.19 17.50
CA ALA A 205 13.91 -17.08 16.83
C ALA A 205 13.47 -16.92 15.36
N SER A 206 13.17 -18.04 14.66
CA SER A 206 12.79 -18.00 13.25
C SER A 206 11.41 -17.35 13.04
N ALA A 207 10.45 -17.70 13.89
CA ALA A 207 9.13 -17.07 13.88
C ALA A 207 9.20 -15.59 14.25
N VAL A 208 10.04 -15.22 15.22
CA VAL A 208 10.23 -13.83 15.65
C VAL A 208 10.92 -13.00 14.57
N VAL A 209 11.96 -13.52 13.89
CA VAL A 209 12.58 -12.85 12.73
C VAL A 209 11.53 -12.55 11.66
N LEU A 210 10.78 -13.59 11.25
CA LEU A 210 9.77 -13.44 10.21
C LEU A 210 8.68 -12.44 10.61
N ALA A 211 8.19 -12.51 11.84
CA ALA A 211 7.21 -11.57 12.36
C ALA A 211 7.74 -10.13 12.39
N SER A 212 8.99 -9.94 12.82
CA SER A 212 9.61 -8.62 12.96
C SER A 212 9.84 -7.89 11.64
N ILE A 213 10.03 -8.62 10.54
CA ILE A 213 10.21 -8.05 9.19
C ILE A 213 8.91 -8.01 8.37
N VAL A 214 7.77 -8.45 8.93
CA VAL A 214 6.52 -8.62 8.17
C VAL A 214 6.07 -7.36 7.44
N GLN A 215 6.28 -6.18 8.02
CA GLN A 215 5.92 -4.90 7.42
C GLN A 215 6.83 -4.50 6.24
N LEU A 216 8.01 -5.13 6.12
CA LEU A 216 8.92 -4.94 5.01
C LEU A 216 8.63 -5.90 3.84
N LEU A 217 7.82 -6.93 4.08
CA LEU A 217 7.51 -7.93 3.06
C LEU A 217 6.64 -7.32 1.95
N PRO A 218 7.01 -7.49 0.67
CA PRO A 218 6.33 -6.85 -0.45
C PRO A 218 5.07 -7.59 -0.89
N GLY A 219 4.27 -8.06 0.05
CA GLY A 219 3.17 -8.95 -0.24
C GLY A 219 2.07 -8.32 -1.07
N LEU A 220 1.61 -7.12 -0.74
CA LEU A 220 0.61 -6.41 -1.53
C LEU A 220 1.12 -6.14 -2.96
N ARG A 221 2.42 -5.85 -3.13
CA ARG A 221 3.03 -5.68 -4.46
C ARG A 221 3.00 -6.96 -5.27
N ILE A 222 3.19 -8.13 -4.66
CA ILE A 222 3.07 -9.43 -5.34
C ILE A 222 1.64 -9.63 -5.84
N THR A 223 0.65 -9.44 -4.98
CA THR A 223 -0.77 -9.60 -5.35
C THR A 223 -1.18 -8.62 -6.44
N GLN A 224 -0.79 -7.35 -6.32
CA GLN A 224 -1.06 -6.33 -7.35
C GLN A 224 -0.36 -6.66 -8.68
N GLY A 225 0.91 -7.10 -8.65
CA GLY A 225 1.63 -7.49 -9.85
C GLY A 225 0.96 -8.66 -10.57
N VAL A 226 0.50 -9.67 -9.83
CA VAL A 226 -0.27 -10.79 -10.41
C VAL A 226 -1.62 -10.30 -10.97
N SER A 227 -2.31 -9.39 -10.28
CA SER A 227 -3.57 -8.80 -10.74
C SER A 227 -3.38 -8.01 -12.05
N GLU A 228 -2.31 -7.23 -12.15
CA GLU A 228 -1.96 -6.47 -13.36
C GLU A 228 -1.63 -7.40 -14.55
N LEU A 229 -0.86 -8.47 -14.29
CA LEU A 229 -0.61 -9.49 -15.31
C LEU A 229 -1.91 -10.18 -15.79
N ALA A 230 -2.79 -10.52 -14.86
CA ALA A 230 -4.08 -11.13 -15.19
C ALA A 230 -4.99 -10.17 -15.97
N ALA A 231 -4.88 -8.86 -15.74
CA ALA A 231 -5.57 -7.82 -16.49
C ALA A 231 -4.91 -7.48 -17.85
N GLY A 232 -3.77 -8.11 -18.19
CA GLY A 232 -3.03 -7.85 -19.43
C GLY A 232 -2.07 -6.67 -19.36
N ASP A 233 -1.90 -6.03 -18.21
CA ASP A 233 -0.91 -4.96 -18.00
C ASP A 233 0.46 -5.56 -17.67
N LEU A 234 1.13 -6.05 -18.73
CA LEU A 234 2.37 -6.82 -18.58
C LEU A 234 3.51 -5.98 -18.04
N VAL A 235 3.61 -4.70 -18.40
CA VAL A 235 4.72 -3.84 -18.00
C VAL A 235 4.66 -3.51 -16.52
N CYS A 236 3.49 -3.09 -16.02
CA CYS A 236 3.31 -2.81 -14.60
C CYS A 236 3.43 -4.07 -13.75
N GLY A 237 2.76 -5.14 -14.17
CA GLY A 237 2.76 -6.41 -13.45
C GLY A 237 4.14 -7.03 -13.30
N THR A 238 4.91 -7.13 -14.40
CA THR A 238 6.28 -7.63 -14.35
C THR A 238 7.20 -6.73 -13.54
N GLY A 239 7.10 -5.41 -13.70
CA GLY A 239 7.89 -4.44 -12.93
C GLY A 239 7.65 -4.55 -11.42
N ARG A 240 6.37 -4.69 -10.99
CA ARG A 240 6.03 -4.88 -9.57
C ARG A 240 6.52 -6.21 -9.03
N LEU A 241 6.39 -7.31 -9.79
CA LEU A 241 6.88 -8.62 -9.37
C LEU A 241 8.41 -8.66 -9.28
N ALA A 242 9.11 -8.10 -10.26
CA ALA A 242 10.58 -8.00 -10.23
C ALA A 242 11.06 -7.17 -9.02
N GLY A 243 10.41 -6.02 -8.75
CA GLY A 243 10.70 -5.21 -7.57
C GLY A 243 10.41 -5.96 -6.25
N ALA A 244 9.32 -6.71 -6.19
CA ALA A 244 8.99 -7.52 -5.02
C ALA A 244 10.00 -8.66 -4.82
N ALA A 245 10.41 -9.34 -5.89
CA ALA A 245 11.44 -10.38 -5.83
C ALA A 245 12.77 -9.83 -5.32
N MET A 246 13.19 -8.65 -5.78
CA MET A 246 14.42 -7.99 -5.31
C MET A 246 14.34 -7.63 -3.83
N THR A 247 13.20 -7.12 -3.34
CA THR A 247 12.98 -6.87 -1.91
C THR A 247 13.09 -8.17 -1.11
N LEU A 248 12.44 -9.27 -1.55
CA LEU A 248 12.53 -10.58 -0.88
C LEU A 248 13.95 -11.12 -0.85
N LEU A 249 14.72 -10.97 -1.94
CA LEU A 249 16.13 -11.36 -1.99
C LEU A 249 16.97 -10.56 -0.98
N ASN A 250 16.85 -9.24 -0.96
CA ASN A 250 17.58 -8.38 -0.02
C ASN A 250 17.26 -8.74 1.45
N LEU A 251 15.98 -8.93 1.78
CA LEU A 251 15.58 -9.36 3.13
C LEU A 251 16.16 -10.74 3.47
N SER A 252 16.09 -11.70 2.53
CA SER A 252 16.58 -13.06 2.74
C SER A 252 18.10 -13.10 2.90
N ILE A 253 18.85 -12.34 2.11
CA ILE A 253 20.32 -12.22 2.22
C ILE A 253 20.69 -11.60 3.58
N GLY A 254 19.99 -10.54 4.01
CA GLY A 254 20.23 -9.91 5.30
C GLY A 254 20.06 -10.89 6.47
N VAL A 255 18.98 -11.66 6.47
CA VAL A 255 18.74 -12.69 7.50
C VAL A 255 19.76 -13.82 7.38
N ALA A 256 20.03 -14.34 6.18
CA ALA A 256 20.95 -15.47 5.97
C ALA A 256 22.37 -15.13 6.39
N LEU A 257 22.86 -13.92 6.07
CA LEU A 257 24.19 -13.46 6.48
C LEU A 257 24.31 -13.42 8.00
N THR A 258 23.33 -12.82 8.67
CA THR A 258 23.30 -12.73 10.14
C THR A 258 23.23 -14.14 10.76
N TRP A 259 22.36 -15.01 10.23
CA TRP A 259 22.21 -16.37 10.67
C TRP A 259 23.52 -17.18 10.56
N THR A 260 24.21 -17.06 9.42
CA THR A 260 25.49 -17.74 9.18
C THR A 260 26.58 -17.28 10.15
N VAL A 261 26.68 -15.97 10.41
CA VAL A 261 27.66 -15.42 11.36
C VAL A 261 27.39 -15.95 12.78
N PHE A 262 26.13 -15.90 13.22
CA PHE A 262 25.76 -16.37 14.55
C PHE A 262 25.98 -17.88 14.73
N HIS A 263 25.63 -18.73 13.74
CA HIS A 263 25.84 -20.17 13.81
C HIS A 263 27.32 -20.60 13.85
N ARG A 264 28.22 -19.76 13.33
CA ARG A 264 29.66 -20.01 13.48
C ARG A 264 30.19 -19.66 14.86
N LEU A 265 29.52 -18.77 15.58
CA LEU A 265 29.93 -18.30 16.89
C LEU A 265 29.32 -19.12 18.03
N HIS A 266 28.11 -19.66 17.82
CA HIS A 266 27.36 -20.39 18.86
C HIS A 266 26.49 -21.48 18.24
N GLU A 267 26.41 -22.62 18.94
CA GLU A 267 25.45 -23.68 18.62
C GLU A 267 24.07 -23.27 19.16
N PHE A 268 23.14 -22.97 18.25
CA PHE A 268 21.76 -22.68 18.65
C PHE A 268 20.87 -23.91 18.47
N PRO A 269 20.13 -24.32 19.49
CA PRO A 269 19.08 -25.31 19.28
C PRO A 269 17.98 -24.68 18.43
N VAL A 270 17.75 -25.17 17.22
CA VAL A 270 16.60 -24.86 16.37
C VAL A 270 15.38 -25.59 17.00
N LEU A 271 14.89 -25.07 18.10
CA LEU A 271 13.72 -25.63 18.78
C LEU A 271 12.59 -24.62 18.74
N GLY A 272 11.96 -24.50 17.58
CA GLY A 272 10.65 -23.86 17.45
C GLY A 272 9.56 -24.82 17.94
N GLY A 273 9.11 -24.66 19.16
CA GLY A 273 7.87 -25.27 19.60
C GLY A 273 6.70 -24.41 19.13
N THR A 274 5.94 -24.88 18.14
CA THR A 274 4.66 -24.23 17.81
C THR A 274 3.69 -24.48 18.98
N HIS A 275 3.37 -23.43 19.70
CA HIS A 275 2.25 -23.46 20.64
C HIS A 275 0.94 -23.46 19.84
N GLY A 276 -0.02 -24.30 20.21
CA GLY A 276 -1.35 -24.24 19.59
C GLY A 276 -1.95 -22.85 19.78
N VAL A 277 -2.42 -22.23 18.70
CA VAL A 277 -3.04 -20.90 18.75
C VAL A 277 -4.35 -20.97 19.53
N THR A 278 -4.37 -20.40 20.74
CA THR A 278 -5.58 -20.32 21.56
C THR A 278 -6.52 -19.25 21.00
N THR A 279 -7.82 -19.32 21.33
CA THR A 279 -8.80 -18.31 20.94
C THR A 279 -8.40 -16.91 21.44
N ALA A 280 -7.86 -16.81 22.65
CA ALA A 280 -7.38 -15.53 23.20
C ALA A 280 -6.21 -14.95 22.39
N MET A 281 -5.22 -15.79 22.01
CA MET A 281 -4.11 -15.36 21.15
C MET A 281 -4.61 -14.89 19.77
N LEU A 282 -5.57 -15.62 19.18
CA LEU A 282 -6.17 -15.23 17.92
C LEU A 282 -6.88 -13.87 18.02
N THR A 283 -7.67 -13.66 19.07
CA THR A 283 -8.37 -12.39 19.30
C THR A 283 -7.38 -11.24 19.46
N LEU A 284 -6.32 -11.43 20.27
CA LEU A 284 -5.27 -10.42 20.44
C LEU A 284 -4.53 -10.14 19.13
N ALA A 285 -4.26 -11.18 18.33
CA ALA A 285 -3.62 -11.02 17.03
C ALA A 285 -4.50 -10.22 16.05
N VAL A 286 -5.79 -10.51 15.97
CA VAL A 286 -6.75 -9.79 15.10
C VAL A 286 -6.86 -8.33 15.52
N VAL A 287 -7.00 -8.06 16.83
CA VAL A 287 -7.07 -6.69 17.36
C VAL A 287 -5.76 -5.94 17.10
N GLY A 288 -4.62 -6.57 17.40
CA GLY A 288 -3.30 -5.98 17.17
C GLY A 288 -3.03 -5.68 15.69
N ALA A 289 -3.36 -6.61 14.80
CA ALA A 289 -3.23 -6.41 13.36
C ALA A 289 -4.13 -5.28 12.84
N ALA A 290 -5.41 -5.24 13.26
CA ALA A 290 -6.33 -4.20 12.82
C ALA A 290 -5.88 -2.80 13.28
N LEU A 291 -5.40 -2.67 14.52
CA LEU A 291 -4.82 -1.41 15.02
C LEU A 291 -3.55 -1.03 14.26
N ALA A 292 -2.64 -1.99 14.05
CA ALA A 292 -1.40 -1.75 13.31
C ALA A 292 -1.67 -1.29 11.87
N PHE A 293 -2.57 -1.96 11.14
CA PHE A 293 -2.94 -1.57 9.78
C PHE A 293 -3.66 -0.23 9.73
N SER A 294 -4.56 0.06 10.68
CA SER A 294 -5.24 1.35 10.75
C SER A 294 -4.24 2.52 10.82
N VAL A 295 -3.13 2.34 11.53
CA VAL A 295 -2.10 3.37 11.67
C VAL A 295 -1.11 3.35 10.50
N SER A 296 -0.64 2.16 10.08
CA SER A 296 0.37 2.00 9.03
C SER A 296 -0.14 2.43 7.65
N GLU A 297 -1.43 2.19 7.37
CA GLU A 297 -2.08 2.54 6.11
C GLU A 297 -2.83 3.88 6.18
N ASN A 298 -2.62 4.67 7.25
CA ASN A 298 -3.24 5.97 7.47
C ASN A 298 -4.77 5.95 7.32
N ALA A 299 -5.46 4.97 7.94
CA ALA A 299 -6.90 4.89 7.89
C ALA A 299 -7.55 6.11 8.59
N ARG A 300 -8.66 6.63 8.04
CA ARG A 300 -9.43 7.69 8.68
C ARG A 300 -10.02 7.16 10.00
N ARG A 301 -10.16 8.03 11.01
CA ARG A 301 -10.74 7.62 12.31
C ARG A 301 -12.10 6.93 12.19
N ARG A 302 -12.94 7.39 11.26
CA ARG A 302 -14.26 6.80 10.98
C ARG A 302 -14.17 5.44 10.29
N ASP A 303 -13.07 5.16 9.60
CA ASP A 303 -12.87 3.94 8.81
C ASP A 303 -12.15 2.84 9.63
N VAL A 304 -11.62 3.16 10.82
CA VAL A 304 -10.92 2.19 11.69
C VAL A 304 -11.80 0.98 11.99
N GLY A 305 -13.09 1.17 12.29
CA GLY A 305 -14.02 0.06 12.50
C GLY A 305 -14.14 -0.87 11.28
N TRP A 306 -14.08 -0.33 10.08
CA TRP A 306 -14.10 -1.10 8.83
C TRP A 306 -12.81 -1.86 8.57
N VAL A 307 -11.67 -1.32 9.00
CA VAL A 307 -10.39 -2.07 9.01
C VAL A 307 -10.48 -3.28 9.94
N PHE A 308 -11.11 -3.15 11.12
CA PHE A 308 -11.37 -4.30 11.99
C PHE A 308 -12.24 -5.34 11.29
N VAL A 309 -13.33 -4.93 10.66
CA VAL A 309 -14.21 -5.83 9.88
C VAL A 309 -13.39 -6.53 8.79
N ALA A 310 -12.53 -5.82 8.06
CA ALA A 310 -11.69 -6.38 7.01
C ALA A 310 -10.74 -7.48 7.55
N VAL A 311 -10.05 -7.20 8.66
CA VAL A 311 -9.13 -8.15 9.29
C VAL A 311 -9.87 -9.38 9.85
N ILE A 312 -11.04 -9.19 10.46
CA ILE A 312 -11.89 -10.29 10.97
C ILE A 312 -12.37 -11.17 9.80
N VAL A 313 -12.94 -10.56 8.75
CA VAL A 313 -13.41 -11.29 7.57
C VAL A 313 -12.28 -12.08 6.92
N ALA A 314 -11.13 -11.44 6.70
CA ALA A 314 -9.94 -12.08 6.13
C ALA A 314 -9.51 -13.29 6.97
N THR A 315 -9.35 -13.11 8.28
CA THR A 315 -8.86 -14.16 9.19
C THR A 315 -9.84 -15.31 9.30
N MET A 316 -11.14 -15.02 9.48
CA MET A 316 -12.16 -16.06 9.64
C MET A 316 -12.39 -16.84 8.34
N ALA A 317 -12.55 -16.13 7.23
CA ALA A 317 -12.73 -16.76 5.92
C ALA A 317 -11.50 -17.61 5.51
N SER A 318 -10.29 -17.14 5.83
CA SER A 318 -9.07 -17.90 5.60
C SER A 318 -9.05 -19.19 6.43
N ARG A 319 -9.37 -19.14 7.72
CA ARG A 319 -9.39 -20.34 8.58
C ARG A 319 -10.41 -21.37 8.12
N VAL A 320 -11.63 -20.92 7.83
CA VAL A 320 -12.71 -21.80 7.32
C VAL A 320 -12.33 -22.36 5.95
N GLY A 321 -11.84 -21.51 5.06
CA GLY A 321 -11.46 -21.92 3.70
C GLY A 321 -10.29 -22.91 3.70
N VAL A 322 -9.26 -22.67 4.51
CA VAL A 322 -8.10 -23.56 4.65
C VAL A 322 -8.52 -24.91 5.25
N TRP A 323 -9.39 -24.90 6.25
CA TRP A 323 -9.93 -26.13 6.85
C TRP A 323 -10.73 -26.95 5.83
N ALA A 324 -11.57 -26.29 5.02
CA ALA A 324 -12.46 -26.99 4.06
C ALA A 324 -11.75 -27.44 2.78
N LEU A 325 -10.86 -26.62 2.20
CA LEU A 325 -10.33 -26.79 0.84
C LEU A 325 -8.80 -26.74 0.75
N GLY A 326 -8.12 -26.70 1.89
CA GLY A 326 -6.66 -26.57 1.93
C GLY A 326 -6.16 -25.14 1.68
N THR A 327 -4.84 -24.95 1.79
CA THR A 327 -4.23 -23.62 1.90
C THR A 327 -4.51 -22.74 0.66
N THR A 328 -4.31 -23.26 -0.54
CA THR A 328 -4.35 -22.43 -1.76
C THR A 328 -5.78 -21.97 -2.08
N LEU A 329 -6.73 -22.90 -2.12
CA LEU A 329 -8.13 -22.58 -2.41
C LEU A 329 -8.77 -21.81 -1.25
N GLY A 330 -8.41 -22.14 -0.01
CA GLY A 330 -8.92 -21.46 1.18
C GLY A 330 -8.56 -19.97 1.22
N VAL A 331 -7.35 -19.62 0.82
CA VAL A 331 -6.94 -18.20 0.68
C VAL A 331 -7.69 -17.51 -0.45
N GLY A 332 -7.99 -18.20 -1.56
CA GLY A 332 -8.83 -17.68 -2.64
C GLY A 332 -10.25 -17.35 -2.16
N ILE A 333 -10.88 -18.24 -1.37
CA ILE A 333 -12.19 -17.98 -0.74
C ILE A 333 -12.14 -16.81 0.24
N ALA A 334 -11.06 -16.69 0.99
CA ALA A 334 -10.89 -15.56 1.90
C ALA A 334 -10.78 -14.24 1.12
N SER A 335 -10.06 -14.23 0.00
CA SER A 335 -9.98 -13.07 -0.90
C SER A 335 -11.34 -12.73 -1.52
N LEU A 336 -12.11 -13.75 -1.93
CA LEU A 336 -13.49 -13.57 -2.40
C LEU A 336 -14.35 -12.89 -1.32
N ALA A 337 -14.29 -13.36 -0.08
CA ALA A 337 -15.06 -12.78 1.02
C ALA A 337 -14.66 -11.32 1.32
N VAL A 338 -13.36 -11.02 1.33
CA VAL A 338 -12.83 -9.66 1.51
C VAL A 338 -13.23 -8.76 0.34
N GLY A 339 -13.13 -9.27 -0.90
CA GLY A 339 -13.55 -8.55 -2.11
C GLY A 339 -15.03 -8.22 -2.10
N LEU A 340 -15.89 -9.20 -1.76
CA LEU A 340 -17.34 -8.98 -1.61
C LEU A 340 -17.64 -7.94 -0.53
N ALA A 341 -17.01 -8.03 0.64
CA ALA A 341 -17.19 -7.06 1.72
C ALA A 341 -16.77 -5.65 1.27
N GLY A 342 -15.65 -5.51 0.55
CA GLY A 342 -15.18 -4.23 0.00
C GLY A 342 -16.11 -3.66 -1.06
N ASN A 343 -16.63 -4.49 -1.97
CA ASN A 343 -17.53 -4.07 -3.03
C ASN A 343 -18.91 -3.67 -2.48
N VAL A 344 -19.44 -4.43 -1.51
CA VAL A 344 -20.68 -4.09 -0.77
C VAL A 344 -20.48 -2.77 -0.02
N TYR A 345 -19.37 -2.61 0.70
CA TYR A 345 -19.04 -1.36 1.39
C TYR A 345 -18.99 -0.17 0.41
N SER A 346 -18.34 -0.33 -0.73
CA SER A 346 -18.26 0.71 -1.75
C SER A 346 -19.63 1.05 -2.31
N ARG A 347 -20.48 0.05 -2.56
CA ARG A 347 -21.78 0.23 -3.20
C ARG A 347 -22.82 0.88 -2.29
N TYR A 348 -22.84 0.49 -1.02
CA TYR A 348 -23.88 0.97 -0.08
C TYR A 348 -23.46 2.21 0.71
N LEU A 349 -22.17 2.35 1.02
CA LEU A 349 -21.65 3.46 1.83
C LEU A 349 -20.95 4.54 0.98
N HIS A 350 -20.81 4.33 -0.33
CA HIS A 350 -20.22 5.26 -1.28
C HIS A 350 -18.75 5.65 -0.96
N HIS A 351 -18.03 4.77 -0.26
CA HIS A 351 -16.63 4.94 0.12
C HIS A 351 -15.69 4.08 -0.75
N PRO A 352 -14.37 4.37 -0.79
CA PRO A 352 -13.40 3.54 -1.53
C PRO A 352 -13.39 2.10 -1.03
N LYS A 353 -13.47 1.13 -1.96
CA LYS A 353 -13.36 -0.30 -1.61
C LYS A 353 -12.03 -0.64 -0.93
N SER A 354 -10.97 0.13 -1.23
CA SER A 354 -9.63 -0.03 -0.68
C SER A 354 -9.58 0.02 0.85
N THR A 355 -10.52 0.72 1.50
CA THR A 355 -10.66 0.76 2.96
C THR A 355 -10.82 -0.64 3.59
N ILE A 356 -11.44 -1.57 2.89
CA ILE A 356 -11.62 -2.97 3.33
C ILE A 356 -10.66 -3.91 2.59
N THR A 357 -10.51 -3.73 1.26
CA THR A 357 -9.74 -4.70 0.48
C THR A 357 -8.25 -4.64 0.78
N VAL A 358 -7.67 -3.46 1.01
CA VAL A 358 -6.23 -3.34 1.27
C VAL A 358 -5.84 -4.01 2.60
N PRO A 359 -6.39 -3.64 3.78
CA PRO A 359 -6.03 -4.31 5.02
C PRO A 359 -6.43 -5.80 5.04
N GLY A 360 -7.58 -6.15 4.44
CA GLY A 360 -8.01 -7.55 4.35
C GLY A 360 -7.09 -8.41 3.50
N LEU A 361 -6.69 -7.95 2.32
CA LEU A 361 -5.73 -8.64 1.48
C LEU A 361 -4.33 -8.66 2.11
N THR A 362 -3.91 -7.60 2.80
CA THR A 362 -2.61 -7.56 3.49
C THR A 362 -2.48 -8.66 4.55
N VAL A 363 -3.56 -8.99 5.27
CA VAL A 363 -3.58 -10.13 6.21
C VAL A 363 -3.42 -11.47 5.49
N LEU A 364 -4.01 -11.63 4.30
CA LEU A 364 -3.99 -12.87 3.52
C LEU A 364 -2.70 -13.07 2.72
N VAL A 365 -1.91 -12.02 2.61
CA VAL A 365 -0.80 -11.95 1.66
C VAL A 365 0.25 -13.03 1.88
N PRO A 366 0.69 -13.67 0.79
CA PRO A 366 1.72 -14.72 0.80
C PRO A 366 3.14 -14.20 1.00
N GLY A 367 3.34 -12.95 1.45
CA GLY A 367 4.67 -12.36 1.64
C GLY A 367 5.55 -13.15 2.59
N ALA A 368 4.99 -13.63 3.70
CA ALA A 368 5.70 -14.47 4.65
C ALA A 368 6.13 -15.83 4.05
N LEU A 369 5.28 -16.45 3.22
CA LEU A 369 5.60 -17.68 2.51
C LEU A 369 6.62 -17.40 1.41
N GLY A 370 6.47 -16.30 0.66
CA GLY A 370 7.47 -15.87 -0.32
C GLY A 370 8.84 -15.69 0.28
N PHE A 371 8.91 -15.00 1.43
CA PHE A 371 10.18 -14.88 2.18
C PHE A 371 10.74 -16.24 2.59
N LYS A 372 9.94 -17.14 3.20
CA LYS A 372 10.39 -18.49 3.57
C LYS A 372 10.94 -19.26 2.37
N GLY A 373 10.31 -19.12 1.19
CA GLY A 373 10.76 -19.76 -0.04
C GLY A 373 12.11 -19.24 -0.50
N VAL A 374 12.24 -17.92 -0.64
CA VAL A 374 13.48 -17.28 -1.08
C VAL A 374 14.59 -17.48 -0.04
N PHE A 375 14.30 -17.36 1.26
CA PHE A 375 15.25 -17.63 2.32
C PHE A 375 15.76 -19.08 2.29
N SER A 376 14.86 -20.06 2.06
CA SER A 376 15.24 -21.47 1.93
C SER A 376 16.14 -21.72 0.70
N LEU A 377 15.90 -21.03 -0.42
CA LEU A 377 16.77 -21.09 -1.59
C LEU A 377 18.15 -20.52 -1.32
N VAL A 378 18.22 -19.36 -0.64
CA VAL A 378 19.49 -18.68 -0.33
C VAL A 378 20.30 -19.44 0.71
N SER A 379 19.64 -20.02 1.75
CA SER A 379 20.33 -20.63 2.90
C SER A 379 20.67 -22.09 2.73
N LYS A 380 19.83 -22.86 2.06
CA LYS A 380 20.00 -24.34 1.98
C LYS A 380 20.24 -24.86 0.58
N GLY A 381 19.87 -24.09 -0.45
CA GLY A 381 19.86 -24.57 -1.84
C GLY A 381 19.02 -25.85 -1.98
N GLY A 382 18.17 -25.95 -2.96
CA GLY A 382 17.50 -27.22 -3.19
C GLY A 382 16.03 -27.10 -3.59
N PRO A 383 15.40 -28.23 -3.94
CA PRO A 383 14.04 -28.25 -4.52
C PRO A 383 12.95 -27.78 -3.54
N GLY A 384 13.19 -27.81 -2.23
CA GLY A 384 12.25 -27.34 -1.22
C GLY A 384 11.93 -25.86 -1.31
N GLY A 385 12.93 -25.01 -1.55
CA GLY A 385 12.73 -23.57 -1.70
C GLY A 385 11.93 -23.23 -2.97
N VAL A 386 12.20 -23.91 -4.09
CA VAL A 386 11.45 -23.75 -5.35
C VAL A 386 9.97 -24.08 -5.14
N LYS A 387 9.66 -25.19 -4.46
CA LYS A 387 8.26 -25.55 -4.14
C LYS A 387 7.54 -24.46 -3.37
N VAL A 388 8.19 -23.83 -2.38
CA VAL A 388 7.58 -22.76 -1.58
C VAL A 388 7.38 -21.50 -2.42
N VAL A 389 8.32 -21.13 -3.29
CA VAL A 389 8.17 -19.99 -4.22
C VAL A 389 6.99 -20.23 -5.16
N VAL A 390 6.88 -21.41 -5.79
CA VAL A 390 5.75 -21.76 -6.65
C VAL A 390 4.44 -21.71 -5.89
N THR A 391 4.39 -22.26 -4.65
CA THR A 391 3.20 -22.19 -3.80
C THR A 391 2.81 -20.73 -3.51
N THR A 392 3.79 -19.85 -3.29
CA THR A 392 3.55 -18.41 -3.05
C THR A 392 2.90 -17.75 -4.25
N LEU A 393 3.38 -18.06 -5.47
CA LEU A 393 2.78 -17.55 -6.70
C LEU A 393 1.36 -18.08 -6.90
N LEU A 394 1.12 -19.37 -6.64
CA LEU A 394 -0.22 -19.95 -6.70
C LEU A 394 -1.19 -19.31 -5.71
N LEU A 395 -0.72 -18.98 -4.49
CA LEU A 395 -1.52 -18.24 -3.52
C LEU A 395 -1.84 -16.82 -3.99
N ALA A 396 -0.88 -16.13 -4.61
CA ALA A 396 -1.13 -14.81 -5.18
C ALA A 396 -2.16 -14.87 -6.33
N VAL A 397 -2.09 -15.89 -7.19
CA VAL A 397 -3.11 -16.16 -8.22
C VAL A 397 -4.47 -16.42 -7.60
N ALA A 398 -4.53 -17.27 -6.56
CA ALA A 398 -5.79 -17.57 -5.86
C ALA A 398 -6.42 -16.32 -5.23
N LEU A 399 -5.61 -15.42 -4.64
CA LEU A 399 -6.07 -14.13 -4.14
C LEU A 399 -6.67 -13.26 -5.25
N VAL A 400 -6.00 -13.17 -6.41
CA VAL A 400 -6.48 -12.39 -7.55
C VAL A 400 -7.77 -12.98 -8.10
N VAL A 401 -7.85 -14.29 -8.30
CA VAL A 401 -9.06 -14.98 -8.77
C VAL A 401 -10.23 -14.72 -7.81
N GLY A 402 -10.01 -14.85 -6.49
CA GLY A 402 -11.04 -14.60 -5.49
C GLY A 402 -11.56 -13.15 -5.56
N SER A 403 -10.67 -12.17 -5.64
CA SER A 403 -11.07 -10.76 -5.75
C SER A 403 -11.78 -10.44 -7.07
N THR A 404 -11.35 -11.03 -8.19
CA THR A 404 -12.00 -10.85 -9.51
C THR A 404 -13.40 -11.45 -9.52
N ILE A 405 -13.59 -12.63 -8.94
CA ILE A 405 -14.92 -13.23 -8.78
C ILE A 405 -15.82 -12.32 -7.93
N ALA A 406 -15.29 -11.72 -6.85
CA ALA A 406 -16.03 -10.78 -6.05
C ALA A 406 -16.51 -9.55 -6.84
N GLU A 407 -15.69 -9.04 -7.76
CA GLU A 407 -16.07 -7.93 -8.65
C GLU A 407 -17.12 -8.35 -9.68
N ALA A 408 -17.08 -9.59 -10.17
CA ALA A 408 -18.09 -10.13 -11.07
C ALA A 408 -19.46 -10.31 -10.38
N ILE A 409 -19.46 -10.72 -9.10
CA ILE A 409 -20.70 -10.91 -8.32
C ILE A 409 -21.30 -9.57 -7.89
N VAL A 410 -20.48 -8.68 -7.34
CA VAL A 410 -20.88 -7.35 -6.88
C VAL A 410 -19.91 -6.34 -7.44
N ALA A 411 -20.29 -5.70 -8.53
CA ALA A 411 -19.46 -4.64 -9.11
C ALA A 411 -19.31 -3.47 -8.11
N PRO A 412 -18.09 -3.01 -7.82
CA PRO A 412 -17.86 -1.83 -6.99
C PRO A 412 -18.40 -0.58 -7.71
N LEU A 413 -18.77 0.46 -6.95
CA LEU A 413 -19.06 1.75 -7.58
C LEU A 413 -17.79 2.34 -8.18
N THR A 414 -17.85 2.69 -9.45
CA THR A 414 -16.80 3.43 -10.12
C THR A 414 -16.77 4.89 -9.65
N VAL A 415 -15.62 5.55 -9.76
CA VAL A 415 -15.46 6.96 -9.34
C VAL A 415 -16.49 7.89 -10.01
N SER A 416 -16.88 7.58 -11.25
CA SER A 416 -17.87 8.37 -12.00
C SER A 416 -19.31 8.25 -11.45
N THR A 417 -19.64 7.15 -10.77
CA THR A 417 -20.99 6.90 -10.23
C THR A 417 -21.11 7.18 -8.73
N ARG A 418 -20.00 7.49 -8.04
CA ARG A 418 -20.05 7.81 -6.62
C ARG A 418 -20.72 9.16 -6.38
N VAL A 419 -21.83 9.13 -5.65
CA VAL A 419 -22.37 10.33 -4.99
C VAL A 419 -21.55 10.51 -3.72
N ILE A 420 -20.55 11.38 -3.78
CA ILE A 420 -19.74 11.70 -2.60
C ILE A 420 -20.45 12.83 -1.88
N ASP A 421 -20.87 12.59 -0.62
CA ASP A 421 -21.23 13.68 0.26
C ASP A 421 -20.05 14.65 0.33
N PRO A 422 -20.30 15.97 0.19
CA PRO A 422 -19.23 16.94 0.29
C PRO A 422 -18.54 16.79 1.64
N ILE A 423 -17.29 16.33 1.62
CA ILE A 423 -16.49 16.23 2.84
C ILE A 423 -16.40 17.65 3.40
N PRO A 424 -16.82 17.89 4.66
CA PRO A 424 -16.70 19.21 5.24
C PRO A 424 -15.26 19.68 5.12
N LEU A 425 -15.08 20.82 4.44
CA LEU A 425 -13.79 21.43 4.24
C LEU A 425 -13.12 21.65 5.59
N PRO A 426 -11.85 21.32 5.78
CA PRO A 426 -11.12 21.82 6.94
C PRO A 426 -11.25 23.36 6.95
N PRO A 427 -11.38 23.98 8.14
CA PRO A 427 -11.54 25.42 8.26
C PRO A 427 -10.43 26.11 7.47
N ARG A 428 -10.80 27.21 6.78
CA ARG A 428 -9.94 27.99 5.88
C ARG A 428 -8.55 28.14 6.49
N LEU A 429 -7.54 27.68 5.76
CA LEU A 429 -6.13 27.90 6.14
C LEU A 429 -5.95 29.39 6.46
N PRO A 430 -5.28 29.74 7.57
CA PRO A 430 -4.96 31.12 7.87
C PRO A 430 -4.18 31.70 6.68
N ARG A 431 -4.63 32.83 6.17
CA ARG A 431 -3.93 33.58 5.12
C ARG A 431 -2.50 33.77 5.60
N LEU A 432 -1.54 33.13 4.94
CA LEU A 432 -0.12 33.43 5.11
C LEU A 432 0.05 34.93 4.88
N GLY A 433 0.24 35.68 5.97
CA GLY A 433 0.40 37.11 5.93
C GLY A 433 1.53 37.44 4.96
N ARG A 434 1.22 38.30 4.00
CA ARG A 434 2.23 39.02 3.20
C ARG A 434 3.18 39.65 4.20
N ARG A 435 4.37 39.07 4.39
CA ARG A 435 5.50 39.77 5.04
C ARG A 435 5.75 41.04 4.23
N GLY A 436 5.38 42.19 4.80
CA GLY A 436 5.66 43.47 4.24
C GLY A 436 7.14 43.64 3.94
N ARG A 437 7.48 43.86 2.69
CA ARG A 437 8.78 44.42 2.33
C ARG A 437 8.86 45.79 2.96
N SER A 438 9.58 45.94 4.04
CA SER A 438 10.03 47.22 4.57
C SER A 438 11.02 47.82 3.54
N SER A 439 10.58 48.84 2.84
CA SER A 439 11.45 49.70 2.04
C SER A 439 12.39 50.49 2.96
N GLY A 440 13.61 49.98 3.15
CA GLY A 440 14.72 50.78 3.69
C GLY A 440 15.25 51.68 2.59
N ARG A 441 15.01 52.98 2.67
CA ARG A 441 15.75 54.01 1.94
C ARG A 441 17.15 54.14 2.55
N PRO A 442 18.22 54.24 1.75
CA PRO A 442 19.53 54.66 2.25
C PRO A 442 19.61 56.16 2.38
N ARG A 443 20.19 56.60 3.48
CA ARG A 443 20.87 57.90 3.53
C ARG A 443 22.36 57.64 3.38
#